data_697eb143d4984beb7adf17922a033cd9
#
_entry.id   697eb143d4984beb7adf17922a033cd9
#
_cell.length_a   1.000
_cell.length_b   1.000
_cell.length_c   1.000
_cell.angle_alpha   90.00
_cell.angle_beta   90.00
_cell.angle_gamma   90.00
#
_symmetry.space_group_name_H-M   'P 1'
#
loop_
_entity.id
_entity.type
_entity.pdbx_description
1 polymer ?
#
loop_
_entity_poly.entity_id
_entity_poly.type
_entity_poly.pdbx_seq_one_letter_code
_entity_poly.pdbx_strand_id
1 'polypeptide(L)'
;MKCFYHSDMDGKCAGSIVARVTGNYNSKDYIMYNYDGEIPTELIEDGETVYFVDLSFSVNTVDKLKEIVETKHCDLIWCDHHSSSMDILAKYPEFSSIKGIRKEGISGAGLTWMYLMGCDF
;
A
#
# COMPACT_ATOMS: atom_id res chain seq x y z
N MET A 1 -7.30 -11.23 -2.22
CA MET A 1 -6.37 -10.09 -2.01
C MET A 1 -6.83 -8.89 -2.83
N LYS A 2 -6.46 -7.70 -2.41
CA LYS A 2 -6.63 -6.46 -3.18
C LYS A 2 -5.31 -5.73 -3.23
N CYS A 3 -5.04 -5.05 -4.35
CA CYS A 3 -3.85 -4.22 -4.51
C CYS A 3 -4.27 -2.82 -4.96
N PHE A 4 -4.01 -1.85 -4.11
CA PHE A 4 -4.21 -0.43 -4.43
C PHE A 4 -2.89 0.14 -4.92
N TYR A 5 -2.92 0.85 -6.03
CA TYR A 5 -1.72 1.42 -6.64
C TYR A 5 -2.00 2.80 -7.20
N HIS A 6 -0.97 3.66 -7.24
CA HIS A 6 -1.08 4.99 -7.84
C HIS A 6 -1.06 4.89 -9.36
N SER A 7 -1.71 5.83 -10.03
CA SER A 7 -1.92 5.78 -11.49
C SER A 7 -0.72 6.18 -12.32
N ASP A 8 0.33 6.71 -11.72
CA ASP A 8 1.54 7.10 -12.45
C ASP A 8 2.38 5.87 -12.83
N MET A 9 3.48 6.09 -13.53
CA MET A 9 4.33 4.99 -14.01
C MET A 9 4.89 4.17 -12.84
N ASP A 10 5.32 4.83 -11.78
CA ASP A 10 5.85 4.18 -10.57
C ASP A 10 4.80 3.29 -9.93
N GLY A 11 3.58 3.81 -9.73
CA GLY A 11 2.48 3.06 -9.14
C GLY A 11 2.04 1.87 -9.99
N LYS A 12 1.96 2.05 -11.31
CA LYS A 12 1.62 0.95 -12.23
C LYS A 12 2.70 -0.14 -12.22
N CYS A 13 3.95 0.27 -12.16
CA CYS A 13 5.06 -0.68 -12.03
C CYS A 13 4.98 -1.45 -10.71
N ALA A 14 4.72 -0.75 -9.61
CA ALA A 14 4.57 -1.39 -8.30
C ALA A 14 3.42 -2.41 -8.29
N GLY A 15 2.27 -2.06 -8.83
CA GLY A 15 1.13 -2.98 -8.97
C GLY A 15 1.46 -4.19 -9.84
N SER A 16 2.20 -3.98 -10.92
CA SER A 16 2.64 -5.08 -11.80
C SER A 16 3.59 -6.04 -11.08
N ILE A 17 4.44 -5.53 -10.19
CA ILE A 17 5.32 -6.36 -9.37
C ILE A 17 4.49 -7.25 -8.43
N VAL A 18 3.47 -6.69 -7.80
CA VAL A 18 2.56 -7.48 -6.94
C VAL A 18 1.90 -8.60 -7.76
N ALA A 19 1.39 -8.29 -8.95
CA ALA A 19 0.76 -9.28 -9.81
C ALA A 19 1.73 -10.41 -10.16
N ARG A 20 2.94 -10.06 -10.52
CA ARG A 20 3.96 -11.03 -10.93
C ARG A 20 4.40 -11.92 -9.77
N VAL A 21 4.65 -11.33 -8.60
CA VAL A 21 5.15 -12.10 -7.45
C VAL A 21 4.06 -12.98 -6.85
N THR A 22 2.84 -12.49 -6.78
CA THR A 22 1.71 -13.28 -6.22
C THR A 22 1.13 -14.27 -7.22
N GLY A 23 1.38 -14.07 -8.52
CA GLY A 23 0.75 -14.87 -9.57
C GLY A 23 -0.71 -14.53 -9.79
N ASN A 24 -1.22 -13.48 -9.17
CA ASN A 24 -2.61 -13.05 -9.32
C ASN A 24 -2.70 -11.98 -10.39
N TYR A 25 -3.28 -12.34 -11.55
CA TYR A 25 -3.49 -11.44 -12.68
C TYR A 25 -4.97 -11.06 -12.87
N ASN A 26 -5.80 -11.26 -11.85
CA ASN A 26 -7.20 -10.86 -11.90
C ASN A 26 -7.32 -9.35 -11.76
N SER A 27 -7.69 -8.67 -12.85
CA SER A 27 -7.76 -7.21 -12.90
C SER A 27 -8.74 -6.61 -11.87
N LYS A 28 -9.72 -7.37 -11.42
CA LYS A 28 -10.69 -6.92 -10.41
C LYS A 28 -10.05 -6.71 -9.04
N ASP A 29 -8.91 -7.33 -8.78
CA ASP A 29 -8.21 -7.22 -7.52
C ASP A 29 -7.24 -6.04 -7.47
N TYR A 30 -7.05 -5.33 -8.59
CA TYR A 30 -6.12 -4.21 -8.71
C TYR A 30 -6.89 -2.91 -8.87
N ILE A 31 -6.76 -2.02 -7.88
CA ILE A 31 -7.57 -0.80 -7.75
C ILE A 31 -6.66 0.42 -7.84
N MET A 32 -6.84 1.20 -8.90
CA MET A 32 -6.10 2.43 -9.11
C MET A 32 -6.69 3.52 -8.22
N TYR A 33 -5.83 4.23 -7.49
CA TYR A 33 -6.25 5.32 -6.61
C TYR A 33 -5.35 6.55 -6.81
N ASN A 34 -5.97 7.72 -6.99
CA ASN A 34 -5.28 8.99 -7.29
C ASN A 34 -5.54 10.08 -6.26
N TYR A 35 -5.93 9.72 -5.06
CA TYR A 35 -6.28 10.69 -4.02
C TYR A 35 -7.53 11.52 -4.34
N ASP A 36 -8.31 11.11 -5.34
CA ASP A 36 -9.60 11.71 -5.67
C ASP A 36 -10.69 10.98 -4.89
N GLY A 37 -11.28 11.67 -3.92
CA GLY A 37 -12.31 11.09 -3.08
C GLY A 37 -11.75 10.12 -2.04
N GLU A 38 -12.63 9.32 -1.48
CA GLU A 38 -12.28 8.39 -0.41
C GLU A 38 -11.64 7.12 -0.95
N ILE A 39 -10.72 6.55 -0.14
CA ILE A 39 -10.19 5.21 -0.42
C ILE A 39 -11.38 4.23 -0.35
N PRO A 40 -11.64 3.44 -1.41
CA PRO A 40 -12.82 2.58 -1.47
C PRO A 40 -12.65 1.29 -0.63
N THR A 41 -12.65 1.46 0.68
CA THR A 41 -12.48 0.33 1.61
C THR A 41 -13.62 -0.68 1.55
N GLU A 42 -14.78 -0.30 1.00
CA GLU A 42 -15.89 -1.22 0.78
C GLU A 42 -15.56 -2.34 -0.19
N LEU A 43 -14.51 -2.18 -1.00
CA LEU A 43 -14.05 -3.24 -1.90
C LEU A 43 -13.17 -4.28 -1.19
N ILE A 44 -12.80 -4.02 0.07
CA ILE A 44 -11.92 -4.89 0.85
C ILE A 44 -12.78 -5.79 1.73
N GLU A 45 -12.54 -7.10 1.66
CA GLU A 45 -13.17 -8.08 2.54
C GLU A 45 -12.42 -8.17 3.87
N ASP A 46 -13.15 -8.48 4.95
CA ASP A 46 -12.55 -8.65 6.26
C ASP A 46 -11.49 -9.77 6.24
N GLY A 47 -10.34 -9.48 6.82
CA GLY A 47 -9.26 -10.46 6.95
C GLY A 47 -8.45 -10.74 5.69
N GLU A 48 -8.75 -10.06 4.56
CA GLU A 48 -8.03 -10.31 3.33
C GLU A 48 -6.64 -9.64 3.34
N THR A 49 -5.74 -10.12 2.50
CA THR A 49 -4.45 -9.47 2.27
C THR A 49 -4.62 -8.27 1.37
N VAL A 50 -4.11 -7.12 1.79
CA VAL A 50 -4.19 -5.86 1.05
C VAL A 50 -2.79 -5.32 0.81
N TYR A 51 -2.47 -5.06 -0.45
CA TYR A 51 -1.26 -4.34 -0.86
C TYR A 51 -1.62 -2.90 -1.14
N PHE A 52 -0.85 -1.99 -0.56
CA PHE A 52 -1.01 -0.55 -0.77
C PHE A 52 0.36 -0.04 -1.21
N VAL A 53 0.53 0.15 -2.52
CA VAL A 53 1.86 0.36 -3.12
C VAL A 53 1.92 1.70 -3.87
N ASP A 54 3.00 2.43 -3.63
CA ASP A 54 3.22 3.78 -4.16
C ASP A 54 2.08 4.75 -3.80
N LEU A 55 1.45 4.52 -2.67
CA LEU A 55 0.36 5.31 -2.15
C LEU A 55 0.65 5.70 -0.71
N SER A 56 0.21 6.89 -0.33
CA SER A 56 0.38 7.43 1.00
C SER A 56 -0.95 7.47 1.74
N PHE A 57 -0.90 7.23 3.03
CA PHE A 57 -1.95 7.68 3.94
C PHE A 57 -1.53 9.02 4.52
N SER A 58 -2.49 9.89 4.79
CA SER A 58 -2.27 11.21 5.38
C SER A 58 -3.14 11.38 6.62
N VAL A 59 -2.98 12.52 7.30
CA VAL A 59 -3.86 12.85 8.44
C VAL A 59 -5.33 12.86 8.05
N ASN A 60 -5.64 13.10 6.77
CA ASN A 60 -7.02 13.12 6.27
C ASN A 60 -7.56 11.73 5.93
N THR A 61 -6.69 10.73 5.80
CA THR A 61 -7.07 9.37 5.43
C THR A 61 -6.65 8.31 6.45
N VAL A 62 -6.14 8.75 7.61
CA VAL A 62 -5.72 7.83 8.67
C VAL A 62 -6.87 6.97 9.20
N ASP A 63 -8.09 7.46 9.13
CA ASP A 63 -9.28 6.69 9.50
C ASP A 63 -9.46 5.47 8.59
N LYS A 64 -9.11 5.59 7.31
CA LYS A 64 -9.15 4.46 6.36
C LYS A 64 -8.05 3.44 6.66
N LEU A 65 -6.85 3.91 7.04
CA LEU A 65 -5.78 3.03 7.49
C LEU A 65 -6.21 2.22 8.71
N LYS A 66 -6.80 2.89 9.70
CA LYS A 66 -7.34 2.24 10.90
C LYS A 66 -8.46 1.26 10.56
N GLU A 67 -9.34 1.61 9.64
CA GLU A 67 -10.42 0.72 9.19
C GLU A 67 -9.85 -0.58 8.62
N ILE A 68 -8.86 -0.48 7.75
CA ILE A 68 -8.23 -1.66 7.12
C ILE A 68 -7.57 -2.56 8.17
N VAL A 69 -6.79 -1.98 9.08
CA VAL A 69 -5.96 -2.73 10.04
C VAL A 69 -6.76 -3.15 11.27
N GLU A 70 -7.54 -2.24 11.85
CA GLU A 70 -8.16 -2.45 13.16
C GLU A 70 -9.59 -2.98 13.06
N THR A 71 -10.37 -2.51 12.08
CA THR A 71 -11.77 -2.90 11.93
C THR A 71 -11.93 -4.14 11.06
N LYS A 72 -11.27 -4.15 9.90
CA LYS A 72 -11.35 -5.27 8.95
C LYS A 72 -10.33 -6.36 9.23
N HIS A 73 -9.36 -6.10 10.10
CA HIS A 73 -8.30 -7.05 10.47
C HIS A 73 -7.54 -7.60 9.27
N CYS A 74 -7.30 -6.76 8.27
CA CYS A 74 -6.58 -7.16 7.06
C CYS A 74 -5.08 -7.32 7.33
N ASP A 75 -4.44 -8.19 6.56
CA ASP A 75 -2.98 -8.26 6.50
C ASP A 75 -2.53 -7.22 5.48
N LEU A 76 -2.13 -6.04 5.96
CA LEU A 76 -1.75 -4.91 5.11
C LEU A 76 -0.25 -4.92 4.83
N ILE A 77 0.09 -4.82 3.55
CA ILE A 77 1.47 -4.63 3.07
C ILE A 77 1.52 -3.27 2.38
N TRP A 78 2.23 -2.34 3.00
CA TRP A 78 2.27 -0.94 2.58
C TRP A 78 3.70 -0.54 2.22
N CYS A 79 3.92 -0.24 0.94
CA CYS A 79 5.22 0.19 0.41
C CYS A 79 5.07 1.56 -0.23
N ASP A 80 5.77 2.54 0.29
CA ASP A 80 5.66 3.92 -0.20
C ASP A 80 6.89 4.75 0.13
N HIS A 81 7.13 5.79 -0.68
CA HIS A 81 8.27 6.68 -0.56
C HIS A 81 7.88 8.15 -0.35
N HIS A 82 6.60 8.46 -0.25
CA HIS A 82 6.14 9.84 -0.05
C HIS A 82 6.42 10.34 1.37
N SER A 83 6.79 11.61 1.50
CA SER A 83 7.06 12.21 2.82
C SER A 83 5.84 12.18 3.74
N SER A 84 4.63 12.26 3.17
CA SER A 84 3.38 12.17 3.95
C SER A 84 3.23 10.84 4.68
N SER A 85 3.75 9.74 4.12
CA SER A 85 3.78 8.44 4.80
C SER A 85 4.71 8.48 6.01
N MET A 86 5.86 9.15 5.89
CA MET A 86 6.77 9.32 7.02
C MET A 86 6.14 10.17 8.12
N ASP A 87 5.40 11.21 7.75
CA ASP A 87 4.68 12.07 8.70
C ASP A 87 3.64 11.29 9.50
N ILE A 88 2.90 10.41 8.84
CA ILE A 88 1.91 9.54 9.50
C ILE A 88 2.58 8.59 10.48
N LEU A 89 3.71 7.99 10.12
CA LEU A 89 4.43 7.09 11.01
C LEU A 89 5.01 7.83 12.23
N ALA A 90 5.42 9.08 12.05
CA ALA A 90 5.89 9.90 13.16
C ALA A 90 4.77 10.23 14.14
N LYS A 91 3.57 10.51 13.62
CA LYS A 91 2.39 10.86 14.44
C LYS A 91 1.73 9.62 15.08
N TYR A 92 1.74 8.49 14.37
CA TYR A 92 1.12 7.24 14.81
C TYR A 92 2.17 6.12 14.77
N PRO A 93 3.09 6.07 15.76
CA PRO A 93 4.21 5.11 15.74
C PRO A 93 3.78 3.64 15.71
N GLU A 94 2.56 3.34 16.19
CA GLU A 94 2.00 1.99 16.15
C GLU A 94 1.90 1.42 14.74
N PHE A 95 1.78 2.27 13.71
CA PHE A 95 1.70 1.83 12.32
C PHE A 95 3.05 1.46 11.72
N SER A 96 4.15 1.70 12.42
CA SER A 96 5.48 1.31 11.93
C SER A 96 5.66 -0.22 11.88
N SER A 97 4.82 -0.98 12.58
CA SER A 97 4.82 -2.45 12.53
C SER A 97 4.09 -3.04 11.32
N ILE A 98 3.37 -2.22 10.54
CA ILE A 98 2.72 -2.68 9.32
C ILE A 98 3.79 -3.22 8.35
N LYS A 99 3.51 -4.38 7.75
CA LYS A 99 4.40 -5.00 6.76
C LYS A 99 4.67 -4.07 5.58
N GLY A 100 5.82 -4.21 4.96
CA GLY A 100 6.24 -3.41 3.81
C GLY A 100 7.41 -2.51 4.16
N ILE A 101 7.77 -1.64 3.24
CA ILE A 101 8.87 -0.67 3.42
C ILE A 101 8.35 0.72 3.11
N ARG A 102 8.51 1.65 4.04
CA ARG A 102 8.21 3.08 3.87
C ARG A 102 9.51 3.83 4.04
N LYS A 103 10.05 4.38 2.95
CA LYS A 103 11.35 5.01 2.94
C LYS A 103 11.45 5.99 1.78
N GLU A 104 11.97 7.18 2.03
CA GLU A 104 12.27 8.14 0.97
C GLU A 104 13.54 7.75 0.22
N GLY A 105 13.68 8.23 -1.02
CA GLY A 105 14.89 8.07 -1.82
C GLY A 105 14.90 6.87 -2.76
N ILE A 106 13.91 6.00 -2.67
CA ILE A 106 13.74 4.86 -3.58
C ILE A 106 12.31 4.90 -4.11
N SER A 107 12.09 4.56 -5.38
CA SER A 107 10.76 4.55 -5.98
C SER A 107 9.82 3.59 -5.27
N GLY A 108 8.52 3.82 -5.36
CA GLY A 108 7.52 2.91 -4.82
C GLY A 108 7.63 1.52 -5.42
N ALA A 109 7.90 1.43 -6.72
CA ALA A 109 8.16 0.14 -7.38
C ALA A 109 9.40 -0.55 -6.82
N GLY A 110 10.49 0.20 -6.59
CA GLY A 110 11.71 -0.33 -6.00
C GLY A 110 11.48 -0.88 -4.60
N LEU A 111 10.76 -0.15 -3.77
CA LEU A 111 10.44 -0.61 -2.41
C LEU A 111 9.53 -1.84 -2.41
N THR A 112 8.57 -1.89 -3.33
CA THR A 112 7.69 -3.05 -3.48
C THR A 112 8.50 -4.29 -3.88
N TRP A 113 9.41 -4.13 -4.84
CA TRP A 113 10.30 -5.21 -5.25
C TRP A 113 11.18 -5.70 -4.10
N MET A 114 11.82 -4.76 -3.38
CA MET A 114 12.67 -5.10 -2.24
C MET A 114 11.93 -5.91 -1.19
N TYR A 115 10.75 -5.46 -0.84
CA TYR A 115 9.96 -6.13 0.19
C TYR A 115 9.52 -7.53 -0.25
N LEU A 116 8.93 -7.65 -1.44
CA LEU A 116 8.36 -8.91 -1.90
C LEU A 116 9.42 -9.94 -2.27
N MET A 117 10.58 -9.49 -2.73
CA MET A 117 11.68 -10.38 -3.09
C MET A 117 12.67 -10.61 -1.94
N GLY A 118 12.55 -9.85 -0.85
CA GLY A 118 13.47 -9.96 0.28
C GLY A 118 14.87 -9.47 -0.04
N CYS A 119 15.00 -8.52 -0.96
CA CYS A 119 16.29 -7.99 -1.41
C CYS A 119 16.54 -6.60 -0.84
N ASP A 120 17.82 -6.31 -0.53
CA ASP A 120 18.28 -4.96 -0.23
C ASP A 120 19.07 -4.42 -1.42
N PHE A 121 19.01 -3.10 -1.59
CA PHE A 121 19.88 -2.43 -2.55
C PHE A 121 21.14 -1.90 -1.88
#